data_0684661d04f17628180439dbd996f6dd
#
_entry.id   0684661d04f17628180439dbd996f6dd
#
_cell.length_a   1.000
_cell.length_b   1.000
_cell.length_c   1.000
_cell.angle_alpha   90.00
_cell.angle_beta   90.00
_cell.angle_gamma   90.00
#
_symmetry.space_group_name_H-M   'P 1'
#
loop_
_entity.id
_entity.type
_entity.pdbx_description
1 polymer ?
#
loop_
_entity_poly.entity_id
_entity_poly.type
_entity_poly.pdbx_seq_one_letter_code
_entity_poly.pdbx_strand_id
1 'polypeptide(L)'
;MTMYCSIVSVQSFDNHLLDPNKYWWIAVLSDLWKEVGWGTILYLAGMSRIDPTFYEAARIDGATKLTQIRTITLPLLTPIISLNLILNVSGILGSNLDQTLVLMNSQNQNKSEVINSFVYKMGLTQGDFSYATAVGLGIAIISVILLVITDRVTRKLNNGNSVIL
;
A
#
# COMPACT_ATOMS: atom_id res chain seq x y z
N MET A 1 11.58 40.85 38.94
CA MET A 1 11.74 40.44 37.53
C MET A 1 11.96 38.94 37.48
N THR A 2 11.09 38.15 38.15
CA THR A 2 11.27 36.68 38.36
C THR A 2 9.90 35.98 38.40
N MET A 3 8.96 36.36 37.49
CA MET A 3 7.60 35.81 37.57
C MET A 3 7.04 35.38 36.17
N TYR A 4 7.87 35.18 35.17
CA TYR A 4 7.42 34.75 33.84
C TYR A 4 8.03 33.42 33.39
N CYS A 5 8.69 32.65 34.27
CA CYS A 5 9.35 31.40 33.91
C CYS A 5 8.58 30.14 34.31
N SER A 6 7.34 30.24 34.79
CA SER A 6 6.58 29.13 35.34
C SER A 6 5.30 28.74 34.55
N ILE A 7 5.09 29.27 33.34
CA ILE A 7 3.87 28.95 32.55
C ILE A 7 4.19 28.22 31.23
N VAL A 8 5.40 27.78 31.02
CA VAL A 8 5.69 26.76 30.03
C VAL A 8 6.06 25.51 30.79
N SER A 9 5.12 24.96 31.54
CA SER A 9 5.05 23.51 31.63
C SER A 9 4.79 23.03 30.20
N VAL A 10 5.85 22.74 29.47
CA VAL A 10 5.81 21.91 28.31
C VAL A 10 5.09 20.65 28.79
N GLN A 11 3.77 20.57 28.61
CA GLN A 11 3.10 19.30 28.58
C GLN A 11 3.97 18.47 27.65
N SER A 12 4.61 17.47 28.20
CA SER A 12 5.27 16.45 27.43
C SER A 12 4.15 15.85 26.58
N PHE A 13 3.97 16.41 25.38
CA PHE A 13 3.21 15.75 24.34
C PHE A 13 3.91 14.40 24.23
N ASP A 14 3.25 13.34 24.67
CA ASP A 14 3.69 11.99 24.40
C ASP A 14 3.84 11.87 22.90
N ASN A 15 5.03 12.15 22.42
CA ASN A 15 5.31 12.13 20.99
C ASN A 15 5.39 10.65 20.61
N HIS A 16 4.24 10.10 20.27
CA HIS A 16 4.08 8.69 19.90
C HIS A 16 5.03 8.25 18.78
N LEU A 17 5.56 9.20 18.00
CA LEU A 17 6.59 8.95 16.99
C LEU A 17 7.96 8.65 17.61
N LEU A 18 8.22 9.03 18.86
CA LEU A 18 9.46 8.75 19.55
C LEU A 18 9.49 7.35 20.16
N ASP A 19 8.32 6.71 20.35
CA ASP A 19 8.22 5.35 20.86
C ASP A 19 8.41 4.33 19.73
N PRO A 20 9.54 3.57 19.71
CA PRO A 20 9.80 2.59 18.66
C PRO A 20 8.73 1.49 18.54
N ASN A 21 7.97 1.22 19.61
CA ASN A 21 6.93 0.19 19.59
C ASN A 21 5.65 0.65 18.92
N LYS A 22 5.39 1.95 18.89
CA LYS A 22 4.21 2.56 18.25
C LYS A 22 4.45 2.91 16.79
N TYR A 23 5.71 2.97 16.35
CA TYR A 23 6.09 3.37 15.00
C TYR A 23 5.31 2.60 13.91
N TRP A 24 5.28 1.28 13.99
CA TRP A 24 4.62 0.45 12.98
C TRP A 24 3.12 0.67 12.91
N TRP A 25 2.45 0.91 14.03
CA TRP A 25 1.03 1.23 14.04
C TRP A 25 0.74 2.56 13.37
N ILE A 26 1.56 3.57 13.62
CA ILE A 26 1.44 4.89 13.00
C ILE A 26 1.72 4.79 11.49
N ALA A 27 2.77 4.06 11.10
CA ALA A 27 3.11 3.85 9.71
C ALA A 27 1.98 3.15 8.95
N VAL A 28 1.44 2.06 9.48
CA VAL A 28 0.34 1.31 8.85
C VAL A 28 -0.94 2.15 8.76
N LEU A 29 -1.33 2.84 9.83
CA LEU A 29 -2.55 3.66 9.82
C LEU A 29 -2.44 4.84 8.86
N SER A 30 -1.29 5.51 8.81
CA SER A 30 -1.06 6.62 7.88
C SER A 30 -0.99 6.15 6.42
N ASP A 31 -0.44 4.97 6.16
CA ASP A 31 -0.40 4.37 4.83
C ASP A 31 -1.81 3.96 4.36
N LEU A 32 -2.58 3.30 5.21
CA LEU A 32 -3.99 2.99 4.94
C LEU A 32 -4.80 4.24 4.63
N TRP A 33 -4.63 5.30 5.41
CA TRP A 33 -5.30 6.57 5.17
C TRP A 33 -4.98 7.16 3.79
N LYS A 34 -3.72 7.10 3.39
CA LYS A 34 -3.23 7.60 2.11
C LYS A 34 -3.75 6.77 0.93
N GLU A 35 -3.71 5.43 1.03
CA GLU A 35 -3.98 4.53 -0.08
C GLU A 35 -5.48 4.22 -0.29
N VAL A 36 -6.31 4.30 0.76
CA VAL A 36 -7.76 4.02 0.68
C VAL A 36 -8.47 4.87 -0.37
N GLY A 37 -8.11 6.16 -0.45
CA GLY A 37 -8.73 7.07 -1.43
C GLY A 37 -8.47 6.64 -2.88
N TRP A 38 -7.23 6.35 -3.20
CA TRP A 38 -6.82 5.91 -4.53
C TRP A 38 -7.46 4.58 -4.94
N GLY A 39 -7.40 3.59 -4.06
CA GLY A 39 -8.05 2.29 -4.28
C GLY A 39 -9.55 2.41 -4.50
N THR A 40 -10.22 3.26 -3.72
CA THR A 40 -11.67 3.48 -3.84
C THR A 40 -12.04 4.01 -5.21
N ILE A 41 -11.30 4.98 -5.75
CA ILE A 41 -11.56 5.56 -7.09
C ILE A 41 -11.46 4.47 -8.17
N LEU A 42 -10.44 3.61 -8.09
CA LEU A 42 -10.24 2.53 -9.05
C LEU A 42 -11.44 1.56 -9.08
N TYR A 43 -11.92 1.15 -7.90
CA TYR A 43 -13.08 0.25 -7.81
C TYR A 43 -14.38 0.92 -8.20
N LEU A 44 -14.59 2.19 -7.87
CA LEU A 44 -15.76 2.96 -8.31
C LEU A 44 -15.81 3.09 -9.84
N ALA A 45 -14.68 3.39 -10.47
CA ALA A 45 -14.58 3.45 -11.93
C ALA A 45 -14.88 2.09 -12.57
N GLY A 46 -14.43 1.00 -11.94
CA GLY A 46 -14.76 -0.37 -12.37
C GLY A 46 -16.25 -0.68 -12.27
N MET A 47 -16.88 -0.32 -11.16
CA MET A 47 -18.32 -0.54 -10.95
C MET A 47 -19.17 0.29 -11.91
N SER A 48 -18.78 1.51 -12.24
CA SER A 48 -19.49 2.38 -13.19
C SER A 48 -19.51 1.84 -14.62
N ARG A 49 -18.67 0.87 -14.96
CA ARG A 49 -18.64 0.20 -16.28
C ARG A 49 -19.61 -0.98 -16.37
N ILE A 50 -20.19 -1.43 -15.26
CA ILE A 50 -21.13 -2.54 -15.24
C ILE A 50 -22.47 -2.03 -15.75
N ASP A 51 -23.03 -2.72 -16.76
CA ASP A 51 -24.34 -2.36 -17.33
C ASP A 51 -25.43 -2.53 -16.25
N PRO A 52 -26.26 -1.50 -15.99
CA PRO A 52 -27.36 -1.56 -15.04
C PRO A 52 -28.37 -2.67 -15.31
N THR A 53 -28.51 -3.10 -16.57
CA THR A 53 -29.47 -4.15 -16.98
C THR A 53 -29.22 -5.47 -16.25
N PHE A 54 -27.99 -5.81 -15.88
CA PHE A 54 -27.69 -6.99 -15.07
C PHE A 54 -28.31 -6.92 -13.67
N TYR A 55 -28.33 -5.75 -13.07
CA TYR A 55 -28.94 -5.54 -11.76
C TYR A 55 -30.48 -5.51 -11.82
N GLU A 56 -31.03 -4.99 -12.92
CA GLU A 56 -32.47 -4.97 -13.16
C GLU A 56 -33.00 -6.38 -13.35
N ALA A 57 -32.36 -7.19 -14.18
CA ALA A 57 -32.70 -8.61 -14.36
C ALA A 57 -32.65 -9.38 -13.03
N ALA A 58 -31.57 -9.22 -12.28
CA ALA A 58 -31.43 -9.88 -10.98
C ALA A 58 -32.51 -9.44 -9.96
N ARG A 59 -33.01 -8.22 -10.04
CA ARG A 59 -34.14 -7.76 -9.19
C ARG A 59 -35.44 -8.43 -9.57
N ILE A 60 -35.72 -8.63 -10.85
CA ILE A 60 -36.90 -9.35 -11.34
C ILE A 60 -36.86 -10.80 -10.85
N ASP A 61 -35.68 -11.42 -10.83
CA ASP A 61 -35.43 -12.77 -10.30
C ASP A 61 -35.49 -12.85 -8.75
N GLY A 62 -35.77 -11.73 -8.06
CA GLY A 62 -35.85 -11.67 -6.60
C GLY A 62 -34.53 -11.71 -5.86
N ALA A 63 -33.41 -11.46 -6.55
CA ALA A 63 -32.08 -11.48 -5.93
C ALA A 63 -31.89 -10.32 -4.93
N THR A 64 -31.45 -10.67 -3.72
CA THR A 64 -31.08 -9.69 -2.69
C THR A 64 -29.83 -8.90 -3.09
N LYS A 65 -29.58 -7.73 -2.48
CA LYS A 65 -28.38 -6.92 -2.72
C LYS A 65 -27.09 -7.72 -2.51
N LEU A 66 -27.03 -8.58 -1.51
CA LEU A 66 -25.86 -9.40 -1.23
C LEU A 66 -25.63 -10.43 -2.33
N THR A 67 -26.71 -11.03 -2.86
CA THR A 67 -26.65 -11.95 -3.99
C THR A 67 -26.13 -11.22 -5.24
N GLN A 68 -26.67 -10.03 -5.56
CA GLN A 68 -26.21 -9.21 -6.68
C GLN A 68 -24.72 -8.88 -6.59
N ILE A 69 -24.22 -8.53 -5.39
CA ILE A 69 -22.78 -8.26 -5.18
C ILE A 69 -21.95 -9.52 -5.49
N ARG A 70 -22.36 -10.69 -5.00
CA ARG A 70 -21.59 -11.93 -5.16
C ARG A 70 -21.64 -12.50 -6.58
N THR A 71 -22.77 -12.37 -7.26
CA THR A 71 -22.99 -13.03 -8.57
C THR A 71 -22.72 -12.11 -9.76
N ILE A 72 -22.84 -10.80 -9.59
CA ILE A 72 -22.66 -9.81 -10.67
C ILE A 72 -21.45 -8.93 -10.41
N THR A 73 -21.47 -8.17 -9.29
CA THR A 73 -20.43 -7.15 -9.06
C THR A 73 -19.05 -7.76 -8.89
N LEU A 74 -18.92 -8.76 -8.02
CA LEU A 74 -17.62 -9.33 -7.67
C LEU A 74 -16.94 -10.04 -8.88
N PRO A 75 -17.65 -10.90 -9.65
CA PRO A 75 -17.06 -11.52 -10.84
C PRO A 75 -16.65 -10.52 -11.91
N LEU A 76 -17.47 -9.48 -12.16
CA LEU A 76 -17.16 -8.45 -13.16
C LEU A 76 -16.02 -7.53 -12.73
N LEU A 77 -15.77 -7.37 -11.44
CA LEU A 77 -14.62 -6.63 -10.90
C LEU A 77 -13.35 -7.47 -10.77
N THR A 78 -13.43 -8.79 -10.94
CA THR A 78 -12.27 -9.67 -10.78
C THR A 78 -11.03 -9.22 -11.57
N PRO A 79 -11.11 -8.76 -12.84
CA PRO A 79 -9.95 -8.28 -13.57
C PRO A 79 -9.29 -7.05 -12.90
N ILE A 80 -10.08 -6.14 -12.36
CA ILE A 80 -9.58 -4.92 -11.68
C ILE A 80 -8.94 -5.29 -10.35
N ILE A 81 -9.57 -6.20 -9.59
CA ILE A 81 -9.03 -6.73 -8.33
C ILE A 81 -7.68 -7.40 -8.61
N SER A 82 -7.62 -8.21 -9.65
CA SER A 82 -6.42 -8.93 -10.06
C SER A 82 -5.28 -7.99 -10.43
N LEU A 83 -5.56 -6.98 -11.24
CA LEU A 83 -4.58 -5.96 -11.65
C LEU A 83 -4.05 -5.20 -10.43
N ASN A 84 -4.95 -4.75 -9.55
CA ASN A 84 -4.55 -4.03 -8.34
C ASN A 84 -3.70 -4.92 -7.40
N LEU A 85 -4.05 -6.19 -7.25
CA LEU A 85 -3.28 -7.14 -6.45
C LEU A 85 -1.87 -7.34 -7.03
N ILE A 86 -1.74 -7.52 -8.34
CA ILE A 86 -0.44 -7.66 -9.00
C ILE A 86 0.43 -6.42 -8.79
N LEU A 87 -0.14 -5.22 -8.98
CA LEU A 87 0.58 -3.96 -8.79
C LEU A 87 1.05 -3.78 -7.33
N ASN A 88 0.17 -4.06 -6.37
CA ASN A 88 0.52 -3.95 -4.95
C ASN A 88 1.60 -4.95 -4.54
N VAL A 89 1.50 -6.21 -4.97
CA VAL A 89 2.50 -7.25 -4.64
C VAL A 89 3.86 -6.92 -5.25
N SER A 90 3.90 -6.45 -6.50
CA SER A 90 5.16 -6.05 -7.13
C SER A 90 5.82 -4.85 -6.47
N GLY A 91 5.00 -3.94 -5.90
CA GLY A 91 5.46 -2.74 -5.18
C GLY A 91 5.89 -2.95 -3.73
N ILE A 92 5.61 -4.10 -3.13
CA ILE A 92 5.85 -4.35 -1.68
C ILE A 92 7.29 -4.05 -1.26
N LEU A 93 8.28 -4.40 -2.08
CA LEU A 93 9.70 -4.19 -1.76
C LEU A 93 10.18 -2.77 -2.03
N GLY A 94 9.47 -2.02 -2.86
CA GLY A 94 9.87 -0.69 -3.34
C GLY A 94 9.08 0.48 -2.76
N SER A 95 8.05 0.21 -1.96
CA SER A 95 7.11 1.23 -1.51
C SER A 95 7.56 1.96 -0.24
N ASN A 96 6.94 3.13 -0.01
CA ASN A 96 6.94 3.88 1.25
C ASN A 96 8.28 4.47 1.72
N LEU A 97 9.24 4.72 0.81
CA LEU A 97 10.48 5.44 1.18
C LEU A 97 10.16 6.82 1.77
N ASP A 98 9.32 7.61 1.09
CA ASP A 98 8.97 8.98 1.50
C ASP A 98 8.33 8.99 2.89
N GLN A 99 7.38 8.08 3.13
CA GLN A 99 6.74 7.94 4.43
C GLN A 99 7.73 7.53 5.51
N THR A 100 8.61 6.58 5.21
CA THR A 100 9.66 6.14 6.15
C THR A 100 10.59 7.30 6.51
N LEU A 101 11.04 8.08 5.52
CA LEU A 101 11.94 9.22 5.75
C LEU A 101 11.29 10.32 6.60
N VAL A 102 9.97 10.55 6.43
CA VAL A 102 9.23 11.54 7.23
C VAL A 102 8.99 11.07 8.67
N LEU A 103 8.68 9.79 8.87
CA LEU A 103 8.35 9.24 10.18
C LEU A 103 9.59 8.78 10.98
N MET A 104 10.71 8.53 10.30
CA MET A 104 11.94 8.08 10.92
C MET A 104 12.62 9.21 11.70
N ASN A 105 13.07 8.90 12.90
CA ASN A 105 13.89 9.78 13.74
C ASN A 105 15.00 8.99 14.44
N SER A 106 15.91 9.69 15.13
CA SER A 106 17.06 9.06 15.79
C SER A 106 16.70 8.03 16.87
N GLN A 107 15.49 8.11 17.45
CA GLN A 107 15.07 7.21 18.53
C GLN A 107 14.38 5.95 17.99
N ASN A 108 13.67 6.05 16.86
CA ASN A 108 12.94 4.93 16.27
C ASN A 108 13.70 4.26 15.10
N GLN A 109 14.85 4.78 14.69
CA GLN A 109 15.63 4.33 13.53
C GLN A 109 15.85 2.81 13.50
N ASN A 110 16.17 2.21 14.64
CA ASN A 110 16.43 0.76 14.72
C ASN A 110 15.24 -0.12 14.33
N LYS A 111 14.01 0.40 14.38
CA LYS A 111 12.78 -0.31 14.01
C LYS A 111 12.12 0.22 12.75
N SER A 112 12.46 1.41 12.32
CA SER A 112 11.87 2.08 11.15
C SER A 112 12.68 1.87 9.87
N GLU A 113 13.91 1.37 9.97
CA GLU A 113 14.77 1.19 8.81
C GLU A 113 14.24 0.07 7.90
N VAL A 114 13.91 0.43 6.68
CA VAL A 114 13.50 -0.48 5.62
C VAL A 114 14.58 -0.53 4.54
N ILE A 115 14.54 -1.55 3.67
CA ILE A 115 15.58 -1.75 2.63
C ILE A 115 15.77 -0.47 1.80
N ASN A 116 14.70 0.19 1.40
CA ASN A 116 14.78 1.42 0.60
C ASN A 116 15.42 2.59 1.34
N SER A 117 15.14 2.77 2.64
CA SER A 117 15.78 3.83 3.43
C SER A 117 17.27 3.55 3.64
N PHE A 118 17.64 2.28 3.76
CA PHE A 118 19.04 1.86 3.82
C PHE A 118 19.77 2.15 2.50
N VAL A 119 19.19 1.75 1.35
CA VAL A 119 19.75 2.04 0.02
C VAL A 119 19.89 3.54 -0.21
N TYR A 120 18.89 4.32 0.18
CA TYR A 120 18.94 5.78 0.12
C TYR A 120 20.10 6.36 0.92
N LYS A 121 20.31 5.91 2.16
CA LYS A 121 21.42 6.37 3.01
C LYS A 121 22.77 6.00 2.42
N MET A 122 22.95 4.75 2.00
CA MET A 122 24.21 4.28 1.41
C MET A 122 24.55 5.04 0.11
N GLY A 123 23.58 5.18 -0.79
CA GLY A 123 23.81 5.84 -2.07
C GLY A 123 24.01 7.34 -1.93
N LEU A 124 23.04 8.06 -1.35
CA LEU A 124 23.04 9.52 -1.37
C LEU A 124 23.80 10.15 -0.19
N THR A 125 23.76 9.52 0.99
CA THR A 125 24.40 10.11 2.17
C THR A 125 25.87 9.69 2.30
N GLN A 126 26.20 8.44 1.96
CA GLN A 126 27.58 7.92 2.06
C GLN A 126 28.33 7.95 0.71
N GLY A 127 27.62 8.19 -0.41
CA GLY A 127 28.22 8.27 -1.74
C GLY A 127 28.56 6.92 -2.37
N ASP A 128 28.14 5.81 -1.77
CA ASP A 128 28.37 4.46 -2.30
C ASP A 128 27.28 4.07 -3.31
N PHE A 129 27.34 4.70 -4.47
CA PHE A 129 26.37 4.45 -5.55
C PHE A 129 26.44 3.03 -6.11
N SER A 130 27.64 2.42 -6.09
CA SER A 130 27.82 1.06 -6.61
C SER A 130 27.05 0.06 -5.78
N TYR A 131 27.15 0.15 -4.47
CA TYR A 131 26.42 -0.71 -3.55
C TYR A 131 24.89 -0.47 -3.63
N ALA A 132 24.46 0.79 -3.61
CA ALA A 132 23.06 1.16 -3.72
C ALA A 132 22.42 0.62 -5.01
N THR A 133 23.13 0.72 -6.14
CA THR A 133 22.69 0.18 -7.43
C THR A 133 22.58 -1.35 -7.41
N ALA A 134 23.57 -2.03 -6.84
CA ALA A 134 23.53 -3.49 -6.73
C ALA A 134 22.33 -4.00 -5.91
N VAL A 135 22.04 -3.36 -4.77
CA VAL A 135 20.88 -3.70 -3.94
C VAL A 135 19.58 -3.38 -4.68
N GLY A 136 19.51 -2.22 -5.36
CA GLY A 136 18.35 -1.83 -6.17
C GLY A 136 18.04 -2.83 -7.30
N LEU A 137 19.08 -3.32 -7.99
CA LEU A 137 18.90 -4.39 -8.99
C LEU A 137 18.38 -5.69 -8.36
N GLY A 138 18.90 -6.06 -7.18
CA GLY A 138 18.41 -7.22 -6.44
C GLY A 138 16.92 -7.11 -6.11
N ILE A 139 16.49 -5.95 -5.60
CA ILE A 139 15.06 -5.66 -5.33
C ILE A 139 14.24 -5.77 -6.61
N ALA A 140 14.70 -5.19 -7.72
CA ALA A 140 14.00 -5.23 -9.00
C ALA A 140 13.80 -6.67 -9.51
N ILE A 141 14.81 -7.52 -9.43
CA ILE A 141 14.72 -8.93 -9.82
C ILE A 141 13.67 -9.66 -8.96
N ILE A 142 13.70 -9.47 -7.65
CA ILE A 142 12.73 -10.10 -6.74
C ILE A 142 11.30 -9.60 -7.04
N SER A 143 11.13 -8.30 -7.29
CA SER A 143 9.83 -7.71 -7.65
C SER A 143 9.26 -8.30 -8.95
N VAL A 144 10.10 -8.52 -9.96
CA VAL A 144 9.69 -9.17 -11.22
C VAL A 144 9.29 -10.63 -10.97
N ILE A 145 10.03 -11.37 -10.15
CA ILE A 145 9.66 -12.75 -9.78
C ILE A 145 8.30 -12.77 -9.07
N LEU A 146 8.08 -11.89 -8.10
CA LEU A 146 6.81 -11.76 -7.39
C LEU A 146 5.66 -11.39 -8.34
N LEU A 147 5.89 -10.48 -9.28
CA LEU A 147 4.91 -10.11 -10.30
C LEU A 147 4.51 -11.32 -11.14
N VAL A 148 5.47 -12.08 -11.66
CA VAL A 148 5.20 -13.29 -12.47
C VAL A 148 4.45 -14.35 -11.68
N ILE A 149 4.82 -14.57 -10.42
CA ILE A 149 4.13 -15.53 -9.55
C ILE A 149 2.68 -15.09 -9.33
N THR A 150 2.48 -13.81 -9.00
CA THR A 150 1.15 -13.26 -8.73
C THR A 150 0.27 -13.29 -9.98
N ASP A 151 0.81 -12.97 -11.15
CA ASP A 151 0.07 -13.06 -12.42
C ASP A 151 -0.36 -14.51 -12.71
N ARG A 152 0.52 -15.49 -12.51
CA ARG A 152 0.17 -16.91 -12.68
C ARG A 152 -0.93 -17.39 -11.72
N VAL A 153 -0.86 -16.97 -10.45
CA VAL A 153 -1.89 -17.30 -9.45
C VAL A 153 -3.22 -16.67 -9.84
N THR A 154 -3.19 -15.41 -10.25
CA THR A 154 -4.38 -14.63 -10.63
C THR A 154 -5.05 -15.20 -11.90
N ARG A 155 -4.28 -15.61 -12.89
CA ARG A 155 -4.81 -16.31 -14.09
C ARG A 155 -5.59 -17.56 -13.72
N LYS A 156 -5.07 -18.34 -12.78
CA LYS A 156 -5.75 -19.56 -12.33
C LYS A 156 -7.09 -19.25 -11.66
N LEU A 157 -7.20 -18.11 -10.98
CA LEU A 157 -8.44 -17.64 -10.33
C LEU A 157 -9.43 -17.02 -11.34
N ASN A 158 -8.93 -16.42 -12.42
CA ASN A 158 -9.72 -15.71 -13.43
C ASN A 158 -10.03 -16.57 -14.68
N ASN A 159 -10.23 -17.89 -14.51
CA ASN A 159 -10.58 -18.83 -15.58
C ASN A 159 -9.64 -18.79 -16.81
N GLY A 160 -8.37 -18.51 -16.60
CA GLY A 160 -7.34 -18.51 -17.64
C GLY A 160 -7.17 -17.18 -18.38
N ASN A 161 -7.95 -16.16 -18.12
CA ASN A 161 -7.74 -14.84 -18.70
C ASN A 161 -6.59 -14.13 -18.00
N SER A 162 -5.53 -13.83 -18.76
CA SER A 162 -4.41 -13.03 -18.27
C SER A 162 -4.84 -11.56 -18.11
N VAL A 163 -4.28 -10.89 -17.12
CA VAL A 163 -4.50 -9.44 -16.90
C VAL A 163 -3.37 -8.62 -17.54
N ILE A 164 -2.16 -9.20 -17.66
CA ILE A 164 -0.96 -8.49 -18.13
C ILE A 164 -0.36 -9.13 -19.40
N LEU A 165 -0.38 -10.42 -19.56
CA LEU A 165 0.31 -11.14 -20.67
C LEU A 165 -0.67 -11.97 -21.51
#